data_adf943112bc4af64452306e21cfce6de
#
_entry.id   adf943112bc4af64452306e21cfce6de
#
_cell.length_a   1.000
_cell.length_b   1.000
_cell.length_c   1.000
_cell.angle_alpha   90.00
_cell.angle_beta   90.00
_cell.angle_gamma   90.00
#
_symmetry.space_group_name_H-M   'P 1'
#
loop_
_entity.id
_entity.type
_entity.pdbx_description
1 polymer ?
#
loop_
_entity_poly.entity_id
_entity_poly.type
_entity_poly.pdbx_seq_one_letter_code
_entity_poly.pdbx_strand_id
1 'polypeptide(L)'
;MIMDLLKDKYVIVEVIPTSSDSKKGIIAQLSALKLDGIKLIDRFDYRVDEKLVNNKDLLEMISYVKDNFKYTDNPDLILSEFKKWSGDLPIMLIEKDYTKEYLASLNNKMELVYPYLEVEYNYDVFNTIMNKYQIEASNYLVDIIYEAIILESNNEKVNNE
;
A
#
# COMPACT_ATOMS: atom_id res chain seq x y z
N MET A 1 0.75 -11.43 -14.78
CA MET A 1 0.58 -10.19 -15.53
C MET A 1 -0.57 -9.38 -14.93
N ILE A 2 -0.61 -8.10 -15.17
CA ILE A 2 -1.63 -7.21 -14.59
C ILE A 2 -3.06 -7.62 -14.99
N MET A 3 -3.25 -8.11 -16.19
CA MET A 3 -4.58 -8.53 -16.66
C MET A 3 -5.20 -9.64 -15.80
N ASP A 4 -4.39 -10.47 -15.16
CA ASP A 4 -4.88 -11.48 -14.23
C ASP A 4 -5.41 -10.87 -12.94
N LEU A 5 -4.75 -9.81 -12.49
CA LEU A 5 -5.16 -9.04 -11.29
C LEU A 5 -6.49 -8.33 -11.52
N LEU A 6 -6.72 -7.82 -12.74
CA LEU A 6 -7.89 -7.00 -13.07
C LEU A 6 -9.22 -7.77 -13.12
N LYS A 7 -9.20 -9.11 -13.02
CA LYS A 7 -10.40 -9.94 -13.07
C LYS A 7 -11.15 -9.98 -11.74
N ASP A 8 -10.49 -9.66 -10.65
CA ASP A 8 -11.00 -9.86 -9.30
C ASP A 8 -10.91 -8.58 -8.48
N LYS A 9 -11.55 -8.60 -7.31
CA LYS A 9 -11.37 -7.59 -6.30
C LYS A 9 -10.11 -7.86 -5.50
N TYR A 10 -9.40 -6.82 -5.15
CA TYR A 10 -8.15 -6.91 -4.39
C TYR A 10 -7.88 -5.61 -3.64
N VAL A 11 -6.91 -5.65 -2.74
CA VAL A 11 -6.49 -4.50 -1.94
C VAL A 11 -5.03 -4.22 -2.20
N ILE A 12 -4.67 -2.96 -2.38
CA ILE A 12 -3.28 -2.50 -2.37
C ILE A 12 -3.03 -1.85 -1.01
N VAL A 13 -1.92 -2.17 -0.36
CA VAL A 13 -1.63 -1.63 0.97
C VAL A 13 -0.20 -1.09 1.09
N GLU A 14 -0.07 0.01 1.82
CA GLU A 14 1.18 0.54 2.32
C GLU A 14 1.13 0.60 3.84
N VAL A 15 2.13 0.02 4.49
CA VAL A 15 2.35 0.14 5.94
C VAL A 15 3.60 0.98 6.18
N ILE A 16 3.45 2.02 6.99
CA ILE A 16 4.58 2.82 7.48
C ILE A 16 4.73 2.53 8.97
N PRO A 17 5.73 1.70 9.35
CA PRO A 17 5.94 1.34 10.75
C PRO A 17 6.92 2.27 11.43
N THR A 18 6.92 2.25 12.76
CA THR A 18 7.93 2.96 13.56
C THR A 18 9.27 2.21 13.60
N SER A 19 9.28 0.93 13.25
CA SER A 19 10.48 0.09 13.17
C SER A 19 10.29 -0.96 12.09
N SER A 20 11.36 -1.34 11.41
CA SER A 20 11.34 -2.49 10.50
C SER A 20 11.16 -3.82 11.22
N ASP A 21 11.40 -3.85 12.53
CA ASP A 21 11.14 -5.02 13.38
C ASP A 21 9.74 -4.91 13.99
N SER A 22 8.82 -5.76 13.54
CA SER A 22 7.42 -5.75 13.99
C SER A 22 7.25 -6.06 15.48
N LYS A 23 8.25 -6.68 16.11
CA LYS A 23 8.25 -6.96 17.55
C LYS A 23 8.57 -5.74 18.38
N LYS A 24 9.24 -4.73 17.79
CA LYS A 24 9.67 -3.51 18.48
C LYS A 24 8.87 -2.29 18.10
N GLY A 25 8.22 -2.32 16.95
CA GLY A 25 7.50 -1.18 16.40
C GLY A 25 6.00 -1.33 16.41
N ILE A 26 5.35 -0.25 15.99
CA ILE A 26 3.90 -0.20 15.75
C ILE A 26 3.66 0.29 14.32
N ILE A 27 2.45 0.07 13.82
CA ILE A 27 2.01 0.68 12.56
C ILE A 27 1.73 2.16 12.85
N ALA A 28 2.55 3.04 12.31
CA ALA A 28 2.33 4.48 12.42
C ALA A 28 1.26 4.97 11.45
N GLN A 29 1.23 4.40 10.25
CA GLN A 29 0.26 4.73 9.21
C GLN A 29 -0.01 3.50 8.34
N LEU A 30 -1.28 3.31 7.99
CA LEU A 30 -1.70 2.32 7.02
C LEU A 30 -2.61 3.00 6.01
N SER A 31 -2.24 2.93 4.74
CA SER A 31 -3.03 3.41 3.61
C SER A 31 -3.32 2.26 2.68
N ALA A 32 -4.56 2.14 2.25
CA ALA A 32 -4.97 1.06 1.35
C ALA A 32 -6.05 1.51 0.38
N LEU A 33 -6.05 0.88 -0.78
CA LEU A 33 -7.10 1.04 -1.80
C LEU A 33 -7.74 -0.31 -2.05
N LYS A 34 -9.06 -0.32 -2.14
CA LYS A 34 -9.83 -1.50 -2.55
C LYS A 34 -10.26 -1.29 -4.00
N LEU A 35 -9.91 -2.23 -4.85
CA LEU A 35 -10.13 -2.15 -6.29
C LEU A 35 -10.97 -3.32 -6.79
N ASP A 36 -11.76 -3.05 -7.82
CA ASP A 36 -12.42 -4.05 -8.66
C ASP A 36 -11.92 -3.83 -10.09
N GLY A 37 -10.95 -4.65 -10.51
CA GLY A 37 -10.20 -4.34 -11.71
C GLY A 37 -9.43 -3.04 -11.56
N ILE A 38 -9.69 -2.07 -12.42
CA ILE A 38 -9.10 -0.72 -12.32
C ILE A 38 -10.03 0.27 -11.60
N LYS A 39 -11.19 -0.18 -11.16
CA LYS A 39 -12.16 0.69 -10.49
C LYS A 39 -11.85 0.79 -9.00
N LEU A 40 -11.63 2.00 -8.51
CA LEU A 40 -11.49 2.26 -7.08
C LEU A 40 -12.84 2.13 -6.39
N ILE A 41 -12.95 1.20 -5.44
CA ILE A 41 -14.17 0.97 -4.66
C ILE A 41 -14.15 1.80 -3.38
N ASP A 42 -13.03 1.78 -2.64
CA ASP A 42 -12.94 2.43 -1.33
C ASP A 42 -11.47 2.70 -0.96
N ARG A 43 -11.28 3.59 -0.01
CA ARG A 43 -9.99 3.92 0.58
C ARG A 43 -10.00 3.63 2.08
N PHE A 44 -8.83 3.29 2.60
CA PHE A 44 -8.61 3.13 4.03
C PHE A 44 -7.34 3.90 4.38
N ASP A 45 -7.46 4.95 5.19
CA ASP A 45 -6.34 5.77 5.62
C ASP A 45 -6.41 5.96 7.14
N TYR A 46 -5.48 5.37 7.86
CA TYR A 46 -5.42 5.41 9.30
C TYR A 46 -4.01 5.74 9.79
N ARG A 47 -3.93 6.57 10.81
CA ARG A 47 -2.66 7.02 11.38
C ARG A 47 -2.76 7.04 12.90
N VAL A 48 -1.67 6.67 13.58
CA VAL A 48 -1.60 6.85 15.04
C VAL A 48 -1.42 8.31 15.39
N ASP A 49 -1.80 8.68 16.62
CA ASP A 49 -1.53 9.99 17.18
C ASP A 49 0.00 10.25 17.15
N GLU A 50 0.38 11.46 16.76
CA GLU A 50 1.79 11.85 16.62
C GLU A 50 2.61 11.64 17.90
N LYS A 51 1.97 11.77 19.08
CA LYS A 51 2.62 11.54 20.38
C LYS A 51 3.18 10.12 20.54
N LEU A 52 2.69 9.15 19.76
CA LEU A 52 3.14 7.76 19.79
C LEU A 52 4.35 7.51 18.88
N VAL A 53 4.79 8.50 18.12
CA VAL A 53 5.90 8.39 17.18
C VAL A 53 7.08 9.20 17.69
N ASN A 54 8.13 8.51 18.15
CA ASN A 54 9.33 9.15 18.70
C ASN A 54 10.37 9.54 17.64
N ASN A 55 10.23 9.03 16.42
CA ASN A 55 11.16 9.30 15.33
C ASN A 55 10.76 10.60 14.62
N LYS A 56 11.61 11.61 14.69
CA LYS A 56 11.37 12.92 14.10
C LYS A 56 11.24 12.89 12.58
N ASP A 57 12.10 12.11 11.92
CA ASP A 57 12.07 11.98 10.45
C ASP A 57 10.77 11.30 10.00
N LEU A 58 10.33 10.30 10.74
CA LEU A 58 9.07 9.61 10.47
C LEU A 58 7.89 10.56 10.66
N LEU A 59 7.91 11.39 11.71
CA LEU A 59 6.86 12.41 11.95
C LEU A 59 6.78 13.39 10.78
N GLU A 60 7.91 13.85 10.28
CA GLU A 60 7.94 14.74 9.11
C GLU A 60 7.33 14.05 7.89
N MET A 61 7.69 12.79 7.65
CA MET A 61 7.19 12.03 6.51
C MET A 61 5.67 11.82 6.56
N ILE A 62 5.13 11.42 7.71
CA ILE A 62 3.69 11.16 7.83
C ILE A 62 2.85 12.42 8.02
N SER A 63 3.44 13.52 8.52
CA SER A 63 2.72 14.78 8.71
C SER A 63 2.55 15.60 7.44
N TYR A 64 3.27 15.25 6.39
CA TYR A 64 3.26 15.98 5.12
C TYR A 64 1.88 16.05 4.48
N VAL A 65 1.05 15.01 4.63
CA VAL A 65 -0.31 15.01 4.11
C VAL A 65 -1.27 14.72 5.28
N LYS A 66 -2.10 15.71 5.61
CA LYS A 66 -2.99 15.64 6.77
C LYS A 66 -4.44 15.34 6.44
N ASP A 67 -4.82 15.40 5.17
CA ASP A 67 -6.21 15.30 4.76
C ASP A 67 -6.68 13.84 4.69
N ASN A 68 -7.88 13.59 5.18
CA ASN A 68 -8.62 12.32 5.05
C ASN A 68 -8.13 11.15 5.93
N PHE A 69 -7.12 11.35 6.80
CA PHE A 69 -6.71 10.31 7.73
C PHE A 69 -7.60 10.26 8.96
N LYS A 70 -7.97 9.05 9.34
CA LYS A 70 -8.49 8.79 10.68
C LYS A 70 -7.31 8.63 11.63
N TYR A 71 -7.47 9.09 12.86
CA TYR A 71 -6.43 9.07 13.89
C TYR A 71 -6.85 8.22 15.06
N THR A 72 -5.90 7.54 15.69
CA THR A 72 -6.13 6.78 16.90
C THR A 72 -4.92 6.82 17.83
N ASP A 73 -5.16 6.80 19.13
CA ASP A 73 -4.12 6.62 20.14
C ASP A 73 -3.87 5.14 20.47
N ASN A 74 -4.61 4.24 19.84
CA ASN A 74 -4.47 2.80 19.99
C ASN A 74 -3.98 2.17 18.68
N PRO A 75 -2.67 1.81 18.57
CA PRO A 75 -2.13 1.24 17.34
C PRO A 75 -2.82 -0.07 16.90
N ASP A 76 -3.29 -0.87 17.85
CA ASP A 76 -3.95 -2.15 17.55
C ASP A 76 -5.28 -1.95 16.82
N LEU A 77 -5.90 -0.79 16.98
CA LEU A 77 -7.15 -0.47 16.30
C LEU A 77 -6.97 -0.40 14.79
N ILE A 78 -5.84 0.11 14.32
CA ILE A 78 -5.57 0.23 12.89
C ILE A 78 -5.66 -1.15 12.22
N LEU A 79 -4.98 -2.14 12.77
CA LEU A 79 -4.95 -3.49 12.21
C LEU A 79 -6.31 -4.18 12.32
N SER A 80 -7.00 -4.03 13.46
CA SER A 80 -8.33 -4.63 13.63
C SER A 80 -9.37 -4.04 12.68
N GLU A 81 -9.36 -2.73 12.48
CA GLU A 81 -10.24 -2.07 11.51
C GLU A 81 -9.87 -2.43 10.08
N PHE A 82 -8.59 -2.51 9.77
CA PHE A 82 -8.14 -2.95 8.44
C PHE A 82 -8.58 -4.37 8.13
N LYS A 83 -8.49 -5.27 9.11
CA LYS A 83 -8.96 -6.66 8.98
C LYS A 83 -10.44 -6.71 8.60
N LYS A 84 -11.29 -5.93 9.25
CA LYS A 84 -12.72 -5.84 8.93
C LYS A 84 -12.95 -5.28 7.53
N TRP A 85 -12.22 -4.24 7.19
CA TRP A 85 -12.37 -3.55 5.90
C TRP A 85 -11.91 -4.39 4.72
N SER A 86 -10.78 -5.08 4.85
CA SER A 86 -10.22 -5.90 3.78
C SER A 86 -10.93 -7.24 3.60
N GLY A 87 -11.59 -7.73 4.64
CA GLY A 87 -12.28 -9.02 4.60
C GLY A 87 -11.34 -10.16 4.24
N ASP A 88 -11.66 -10.92 3.21
CA ASP A 88 -10.87 -12.04 2.69
C ASP A 88 -10.21 -11.75 1.34
N LEU A 89 -10.22 -10.50 0.91
CA LEU A 89 -9.67 -10.11 -0.39
C LEU A 89 -8.15 -10.35 -0.46
N PRO A 90 -7.62 -10.70 -1.64
CA PRO A 90 -6.17 -10.72 -1.85
C PRO A 90 -5.57 -9.34 -1.57
N ILE A 91 -4.41 -9.33 -0.94
CA ILE A 91 -3.70 -8.10 -0.59
C ILE A 91 -2.41 -8.02 -1.40
N MET A 92 -2.26 -6.92 -2.14
CA MET A 92 -1.06 -6.61 -2.89
C MET A 92 -0.18 -5.70 -2.04
N LEU A 93 1.00 -6.19 -1.72
CA LEU A 93 1.99 -5.47 -0.93
C LEU A 93 2.91 -4.67 -1.86
N ILE A 94 3.15 -3.42 -1.50
CA ILE A 94 4.03 -2.55 -2.27
C ILE A 94 5.48 -2.82 -1.92
N GLU A 95 5.76 -3.03 -0.65
CA GLU A 95 7.11 -3.34 -0.13
C GLU A 95 7.12 -4.60 0.72
N LYS A 96 8.19 -5.12 0.81
CA LYS A 96 9.09 -6.02 1.52
C LYS A 96 8.57 -6.69 2.80
N ASP A 97 9.43 -7.51 3.23
CA ASP A 97 9.37 -8.42 4.36
C ASP A 97 8.70 -7.85 5.62
N TYR A 98 8.98 -6.61 6.01
CA TYR A 98 8.37 -6.03 7.20
C TYR A 98 6.86 -5.81 7.07
N THR A 99 6.35 -5.49 5.88
CA THR A 99 4.91 -5.30 5.68
C THR A 99 4.14 -6.59 5.99
N LYS A 100 4.62 -7.72 5.50
CA LYS A 100 4.05 -9.02 5.82
C LYS A 100 4.07 -9.32 7.32
N GLU A 101 5.15 -8.98 8.01
CA GLU A 101 5.27 -9.20 9.45
C GLU A 101 4.23 -8.42 10.23
N TYR A 102 4.02 -7.14 9.89
CA TYR A 102 2.99 -6.32 10.53
C TYR A 102 1.57 -6.81 10.23
N LEU A 103 1.36 -7.46 9.10
CA LEU A 103 0.06 -7.99 8.69
C LEU A 103 -0.08 -9.50 8.95
N ALA A 104 0.81 -10.10 9.73
CA ALA A 104 0.88 -11.55 9.93
C ALA A 104 -0.38 -12.16 10.56
N SER A 105 -1.17 -11.36 11.30
CA SER A 105 -2.43 -11.83 11.87
C SER A 105 -3.57 -11.97 10.86
N LEU A 106 -3.40 -11.46 9.65
CA LEU A 106 -4.39 -11.55 8.59
C LEU A 106 -4.25 -12.89 7.84
N ASN A 107 -5.38 -13.48 7.46
CA ASN A 107 -5.42 -14.73 6.71
C ASN A 107 -5.49 -14.53 5.20
N ASN A 108 -5.49 -13.28 4.74
CA ASN A 108 -5.58 -12.93 3.33
C ASN A 108 -4.38 -13.45 2.55
N LYS A 109 -4.61 -13.87 1.32
CA LYS A 109 -3.51 -14.14 0.38
C LYS A 109 -2.75 -12.84 0.16
N MET A 110 -1.43 -12.87 0.28
CA MET A 110 -0.57 -11.69 0.13
C MET A 110 0.48 -11.93 -0.94
N GLU A 111 0.56 -11.01 -1.89
CA GLU A 111 1.52 -11.03 -2.98
C GLU A 111 2.13 -9.64 -3.17
N LEU A 112 3.31 -9.61 -3.75
CA LEU A 112 3.95 -8.33 -4.09
C LEU A 112 3.37 -7.83 -5.41
N VAL A 113 3.11 -6.52 -5.48
CA VAL A 113 2.48 -5.92 -6.67
C VAL A 113 3.44 -5.75 -7.84
N TYR A 114 4.74 -5.58 -7.56
CA TYR A 114 5.69 -5.25 -8.61
C TYR A 114 5.87 -6.33 -9.70
N PRO A 115 5.68 -7.65 -9.46
CA PRO A 115 5.68 -8.61 -10.57
C PRO A 115 4.56 -8.36 -11.58
N TYR A 116 3.40 -7.90 -11.10
CA TYR A 116 2.27 -7.57 -12.00
C TYR A 116 2.56 -6.32 -12.84
N LEU A 117 3.41 -5.43 -12.34
CA LEU A 117 3.84 -4.23 -13.05
C LEU A 117 5.06 -4.48 -13.95
N GLU A 118 5.52 -5.74 -14.02
CA GLU A 118 6.69 -6.14 -14.82
C GLU A 118 7.92 -5.25 -14.53
N VAL A 119 8.16 -5.01 -13.25
CA VAL A 119 9.29 -4.20 -12.77
C VAL A 119 10.24 -5.10 -12.00
N GLU A 120 11.53 -5.05 -12.33
CA GLU A 120 12.53 -5.80 -11.59
C GLU A 120 12.65 -5.30 -10.16
N TYR A 121 12.72 -6.24 -9.21
CA TYR A 121 12.99 -5.90 -7.84
C TYR A 121 14.40 -5.35 -7.70
N ASN A 122 14.51 -4.16 -7.11
CA ASN A 122 15.80 -3.59 -6.70
C ASN A 122 15.61 -2.88 -5.35
N TYR A 123 16.70 -2.36 -4.82
CA TYR A 123 16.68 -1.67 -3.53
C TYR A 123 15.64 -0.53 -3.47
N ASP A 124 15.36 0.08 -4.59
CA ASP A 124 14.43 1.20 -4.69
C ASP A 124 13.35 0.91 -5.74
N VAL A 125 12.59 -0.15 -5.50
CA VAL A 125 11.53 -0.59 -6.41
C VAL A 125 10.49 0.50 -6.66
N PHE A 126 10.25 1.35 -5.66
CA PHE A 126 9.29 2.45 -5.76
C PHE A 126 9.73 3.49 -6.80
N ASN A 127 10.97 3.96 -6.73
CA ASN A 127 11.53 4.85 -7.75
C ASN A 127 11.58 4.19 -9.12
N THR A 128 11.85 2.90 -9.18
CA THR A 128 11.81 2.14 -10.44
C THR A 128 10.42 2.18 -11.08
N ILE A 129 9.37 2.01 -10.28
CA ILE A 129 7.98 2.11 -10.75
C ILE A 129 7.67 3.53 -11.24
N MET A 130 8.00 4.54 -10.45
CA MET A 130 7.77 5.95 -10.85
C MET A 130 8.49 6.30 -12.14
N ASN A 131 9.73 5.86 -12.31
CA ASN A 131 10.51 6.14 -13.51
C ASN A 131 9.94 5.42 -14.75
N LYS A 132 9.56 4.14 -14.58
CA LYS A 132 8.99 3.36 -15.69
C LYS A 132 7.72 3.99 -16.24
N TYR A 133 6.84 4.46 -15.36
CA TYR A 133 5.53 5.00 -15.75
C TYR A 133 5.49 6.52 -15.79
N GLN A 134 6.60 7.19 -15.50
CA GLN A 134 6.70 8.66 -15.47
C GLN A 134 5.68 9.31 -14.55
N ILE A 135 5.55 8.76 -13.36
CA ILE A 135 4.64 9.22 -12.32
C ILE A 135 5.39 10.14 -11.35
N GLU A 136 4.83 11.30 -11.06
CA GLU A 136 5.41 12.23 -10.10
C GLU A 136 5.15 11.78 -8.65
N ALA A 137 6.12 12.01 -7.77
CA ALA A 137 6.04 11.68 -6.35
C ALA A 137 5.21 12.70 -5.55
N SER A 138 4.05 13.10 -6.08
CA SER A 138 3.17 14.09 -5.44
C SER A 138 2.05 13.47 -4.61
N ASN A 139 1.87 12.15 -4.71
CA ASN A 139 0.77 11.41 -4.09
C ASN A 139 1.27 10.36 -3.10
N TYR A 140 0.33 9.75 -2.37
CA TYR A 140 0.63 8.58 -1.55
C TYR A 140 1.12 7.43 -2.42
N LEU A 141 1.92 6.56 -1.82
CA LEU A 141 2.46 5.39 -2.51
C LEU A 141 1.37 4.51 -3.13
N VAL A 142 0.27 4.28 -2.40
CA VAL A 142 -0.86 3.50 -2.95
C VAL A 142 -1.49 4.15 -4.17
N ASP A 143 -1.55 5.48 -4.22
CA ASP A 143 -2.09 6.21 -5.38
C ASP A 143 -1.15 6.12 -6.58
N ILE A 144 0.15 6.17 -6.35
CA ILE A 144 1.16 5.99 -7.40
C ILE A 144 1.08 4.58 -7.99
N ILE A 145 0.95 3.58 -7.15
CA ILE A 145 0.78 2.18 -7.60
C ILE A 145 -0.53 2.01 -8.37
N TYR A 146 -1.61 2.62 -7.92
CA TYR A 146 -2.88 2.59 -8.64
C TYR A 146 -2.74 3.20 -10.05
N GLU A 147 -2.09 4.34 -10.16
CA GLU A 147 -1.82 4.97 -11.45
C GLU A 147 -0.97 4.07 -12.36
N ALA A 148 0.06 3.42 -11.79
CA ALA A 148 0.89 2.46 -12.53
C ALA A 148 0.08 1.28 -13.04
N ILE A 149 -0.84 0.74 -12.24
CA ILE A 149 -1.73 -0.36 -12.63
C ILE A 149 -2.61 0.06 -13.82
N ILE A 150 -3.18 1.25 -13.79
CA ILE A 150 -3.99 1.79 -14.90
C ILE A 150 -3.15 1.87 -16.17
N LEU A 151 -1.94 2.43 -16.08
CA LEU A 151 -1.04 2.60 -17.22
C LEU A 151 -0.59 1.24 -17.79
N GLU A 152 -0.25 0.31 -16.93
CA GLU A 152 0.13 -1.06 -17.36
C GLU A 152 -1.04 -1.78 -18.03
N SER A 153 -2.25 -1.64 -17.50
CA SER A 153 -3.46 -2.20 -18.10
C SER A 153 -3.68 -1.67 -19.52
N ASN A 154 -3.48 -0.37 -19.73
CA ASN A 154 -3.62 0.24 -21.05
C ASN A 154 -2.55 -0.26 -22.02
N ASN A 155 -1.30 -0.42 -21.56
CA ASN A 155 -0.22 -0.96 -22.36
C ASN A 155 -0.49 -2.40 -22.79
N GLU A 156 -0.97 -3.26 -21.90
CA GLU A 156 -1.31 -4.64 -22.21
C GLU A 156 -2.45 -4.73 -23.25
N LYS A 157 -3.47 -3.86 -23.15
CA LYS A 157 -4.55 -3.80 -24.13
C LYS A 157 -4.04 -3.44 -25.52
N VAL A 158 -3.14 -2.44 -25.62
CA VAL A 158 -2.55 -2.04 -26.88
C VAL A 158 -1.73 -3.18 -27.49
N ASN A 159 -0.95 -3.90 -26.68
CA ASN A 159 -0.09 -4.99 -27.15
C ASN A 159 -0.89 -6.23 -27.55
N ASN A 160 -2.11 -6.41 -27.07
CA ASN A 160 -2.97 -7.55 -27.35
C ASN A 160 -4.02 -7.27 -28.45
N GLU A 161 -4.05 -6.08 -28.97
CA GLU A 161 -4.82 -5.70 -30.17
C GLU A 161 -3.98 -5.97 -31.46
#